data_2fd5cd8ec5354c72e5be6c37c8c89b87
#
_entry.id   2fd5cd8ec5354c72e5be6c37c8c89b87
#
_cell.length_a   1.000
_cell.length_b   1.000
_cell.length_c   1.000
_cell.angle_alpha   90.00
_cell.angle_beta   90.00
_cell.angle_gamma   90.00
#
_symmetry.space_group_name_H-M   'P 1'
#
loop_
_entity.id
_entity.type
_entity.pdbx_description
1 polymer ?
#
loop_
_entity_poly.entity_id
_entity_poly.type
_entity_poly.pdbx_seq_one_letter_code
_entity_poly.pdbx_strand_id
1 'polypeptide(L)'
;ARRGFKVVGAVDIDPEKVGRDIGIVAGLKRRLGAKVSLNALTALRRSKPDVVVLCTSSSLRVVTAQIETILRARVPIVSTTEELSYPVPSNARWARKIDRLAKQAKAAVLGTGVNPGFTMDALPITLTGVCERVDRVEVDRIQDASTRRLPFQKKIGSGLTRAQFRNRVKEGTVRHVGFAESVSMIADALGWKLDRITDRIKPKIATERVASRFLTVAAGEVC
;
A
#
# COMPACT_ATOMS: atom_id res chain seq x y z
N ALA A 1 2.94 -6.42 -18.13
CA ALA A 1 1.56 -6.66 -17.68
C ALA A 1 1.21 -8.14 -17.87
N ARG A 2 0.32 -8.68 -17.07
CA ARG A 2 -0.26 -10.03 -17.29
C ARG A 2 -1.06 -10.03 -18.60
N ARG A 3 -1.31 -11.21 -19.19
CA ARG A 3 -2.21 -11.36 -20.34
C ARG A 3 -3.54 -10.66 -20.04
N GLY A 4 -4.09 -9.94 -21.00
CA GLY A 4 -5.34 -9.17 -20.86
C GLY A 4 -5.19 -7.74 -20.35
N PHE A 5 -4.00 -7.28 -19.94
CA PHE A 5 -3.77 -5.91 -19.51
C PHE A 5 -2.86 -5.14 -20.45
N LYS A 6 -3.30 -3.96 -20.87
CA LYS A 6 -2.50 -3.00 -21.64
C LYS A 6 -2.29 -1.74 -20.80
N VAL A 7 -1.05 -1.33 -20.59
CA VAL A 7 -0.75 -0.04 -19.95
C VAL A 7 -0.89 1.05 -20.99
N VAL A 8 -1.86 1.94 -20.81
CA VAL A 8 -2.22 3.00 -21.77
C VAL A 8 -1.72 4.39 -21.32
N GLY A 9 -1.35 4.55 -20.05
CA GLY A 9 -0.84 5.79 -19.49
C GLY A 9 -0.21 5.59 -18.12
N ALA A 10 0.55 6.57 -17.68
CA ALA A 10 1.08 6.67 -16.33
C ALA A 10 1.16 8.13 -15.88
N VAL A 11 1.08 8.33 -14.57
CA VAL A 11 1.25 9.64 -13.93
C VAL A 11 2.29 9.50 -12.81
N ASP A 12 3.24 10.40 -12.77
CA ASP A 12 4.20 10.55 -11.68
C ASP A 12 4.59 12.03 -11.56
N ILE A 13 4.97 12.45 -10.36
CA ILE A 13 5.45 13.82 -10.09
C ILE A 13 6.97 13.94 -10.20
N ASP A 14 7.68 12.82 -10.30
CA ASP A 14 9.12 12.76 -10.39
C ASP A 14 9.59 13.30 -11.76
N PRO A 15 10.33 14.41 -11.79
CA PRO A 15 10.78 15.04 -13.03
C PRO A 15 11.69 14.12 -13.87
N GLU A 16 12.41 13.19 -13.24
CA GLU A 16 13.23 12.21 -13.96
C GLU A 16 12.42 11.16 -14.72
N LYS A 17 11.13 10.99 -14.37
CA LYS A 17 10.23 10.03 -15.02
C LYS A 17 9.30 10.70 -16.02
N VAL A 18 8.87 11.93 -15.75
CA VAL A 18 7.92 12.66 -16.61
C VAL A 18 8.45 12.80 -18.03
N GLY A 19 7.58 12.52 -19.03
CA GLY A 19 7.92 12.54 -20.46
C GLY A 19 8.59 11.26 -20.97
N ARG A 20 9.13 10.40 -20.10
CA ARG A 20 9.76 9.13 -20.49
C ARG A 20 8.73 8.03 -20.72
N ASP A 21 9.09 7.07 -21.57
CA ASP A 21 8.27 5.88 -21.78
C ASP A 21 8.20 5.01 -20.50
N ILE A 22 7.00 4.57 -20.15
CA ILE A 22 6.78 3.80 -18.92
C ILE A 22 7.51 2.45 -18.92
N GLY A 23 7.72 1.84 -20.09
CA GLY A 23 8.51 0.61 -20.20
C GLY A 23 9.96 0.83 -19.78
N ILE A 24 10.54 1.96 -20.17
CA ILE A 24 11.91 2.34 -19.79
C ILE A 24 11.96 2.69 -18.29
N VAL A 25 11.00 3.47 -17.79
CA VAL A 25 10.92 3.81 -16.36
C VAL A 25 10.75 2.57 -15.48
N ALA A 26 10.00 1.58 -15.95
CA ALA A 26 9.81 0.32 -15.25
C ALA A 26 10.98 -0.68 -15.39
N GLY A 27 12.06 -0.30 -16.07
CA GLY A 27 13.23 -1.16 -16.29
C GLY A 27 13.00 -2.30 -17.31
N LEU A 28 11.96 -2.20 -18.13
CA LEU A 28 11.74 -3.14 -19.21
C LEU A 28 12.72 -2.84 -20.35
N LYS A 29 13.23 -3.89 -21.00
CA LYS A 29 14.12 -3.75 -22.18
C LYS A 29 13.39 -3.30 -23.45
N ARG A 30 12.14 -2.83 -23.35
CA ARG A 30 11.30 -2.38 -24.47
C ARG A 30 10.44 -1.18 -24.10
N ARG A 31 10.10 -0.37 -25.08
CA ARG A 31 9.10 0.69 -24.95
C ARG A 31 7.70 0.12 -24.99
N LEU A 32 6.78 0.74 -24.22
CA LEU A 32 5.36 0.38 -24.23
C LEU A 32 4.50 1.40 -25.01
N GLY A 33 5.11 2.49 -25.51
CA GLY A 33 4.40 3.53 -26.27
C GLY A 33 3.60 4.51 -25.40
N ALA A 34 3.57 4.31 -24.08
CA ALA A 34 2.89 5.20 -23.13
C ALA A 34 3.93 6.02 -22.36
N LYS A 35 3.81 7.36 -22.37
CA LYS A 35 4.68 8.29 -21.65
C LYS A 35 4.09 8.61 -20.28
N VAL A 36 4.98 8.83 -19.30
CA VAL A 36 4.61 9.33 -17.98
C VAL A 36 4.19 10.80 -18.09
N SER A 37 3.03 11.14 -17.55
CA SER A 37 2.47 12.49 -17.51
C SER A 37 2.58 13.08 -16.11
N LEU A 38 2.84 14.36 -15.99
CA LEU A 38 2.73 15.08 -14.73
C LEU A 38 1.26 15.33 -14.33
N ASN A 39 0.38 15.50 -15.32
CA ASN A 39 -1.01 15.88 -15.10
C ASN A 39 -1.95 14.68 -15.29
N ALA A 40 -2.64 14.30 -14.22
CA ALA A 40 -3.55 13.16 -14.22
C ALA A 40 -4.75 13.35 -15.14
N LEU A 41 -5.38 14.54 -15.18
CA LEU A 41 -6.54 14.81 -16.04
C LEU A 41 -6.17 14.70 -17.51
N THR A 42 -5.02 15.25 -17.91
CA THR A 42 -4.50 15.15 -19.27
C THR A 42 -4.23 13.69 -19.65
N ALA A 43 -3.61 12.93 -18.74
CA ALA A 43 -3.36 11.50 -18.95
C ALA A 43 -4.67 10.72 -19.14
N LEU A 44 -5.65 10.90 -18.27
CA LEU A 44 -6.97 10.24 -18.32
C LEU A 44 -7.72 10.55 -19.63
N ARG A 45 -7.78 11.82 -20.00
CA ARG A 45 -8.47 12.25 -21.24
C ARG A 45 -7.83 11.65 -22.50
N ARG A 46 -6.50 11.59 -22.54
CA ARG A 46 -5.75 11.09 -23.69
C ARG A 46 -5.80 9.58 -23.80
N SER A 47 -5.63 8.88 -22.67
CA SER A 47 -5.49 7.41 -22.66
C SER A 47 -6.81 6.66 -22.54
N LYS A 48 -7.89 7.31 -22.04
CA LYS A 48 -9.21 6.72 -21.81
C LYS A 48 -9.13 5.33 -21.20
N PRO A 49 -8.52 5.17 -20.00
CA PRO A 49 -8.32 3.86 -19.39
C PRO A 49 -9.63 3.26 -18.90
N ASP A 50 -9.75 1.92 -18.92
CA ASP A 50 -10.87 1.19 -18.31
C ASP A 50 -10.78 1.18 -16.78
N VAL A 51 -9.57 1.28 -16.23
CA VAL A 51 -9.29 1.26 -14.80
C VAL A 51 -8.00 2.02 -14.48
N VAL A 52 -7.95 2.69 -13.33
CA VAL A 52 -6.72 3.28 -12.79
C VAL A 52 -6.21 2.45 -11.62
N VAL A 53 -4.92 2.11 -11.65
CA VAL A 53 -4.21 1.53 -10.50
C VAL A 53 -3.51 2.66 -9.76
N LEU A 54 -3.96 2.95 -8.52
CA LEU A 54 -3.46 4.04 -7.68
C LEU A 54 -2.55 3.50 -6.58
N CYS A 55 -1.24 3.83 -6.65
CA CYS A 55 -0.19 3.30 -5.77
C CYS A 55 0.72 4.43 -5.23
N THR A 56 0.16 5.57 -4.86
CA THR A 56 0.94 6.79 -4.57
C THR A 56 1.20 7.03 -3.10
N SER A 57 0.29 6.61 -2.20
CA SER A 57 0.43 6.83 -0.76
C SER A 57 -0.36 5.79 0.03
N SER A 58 0.09 5.55 1.27
CA SER A 58 -0.61 4.72 2.25
C SER A 58 -1.81 5.44 2.90
N SER A 59 -1.89 6.77 2.81
CA SER A 59 -2.84 7.58 3.57
C SER A 59 -4.06 7.99 2.76
N LEU A 60 -5.27 7.68 3.28
CA LEU A 60 -6.55 8.11 2.71
C LEU A 60 -6.66 9.62 2.58
N ARG A 61 -6.15 10.37 3.56
CA ARG A 61 -6.13 11.83 3.51
C ARG A 61 -5.41 12.34 2.28
N VAL A 62 -4.28 11.73 1.94
CA VAL A 62 -3.46 12.14 0.79
C VAL A 62 -4.10 11.73 -0.53
N VAL A 63 -4.56 10.47 -0.64
CA VAL A 63 -5.06 9.95 -1.92
C VAL A 63 -6.48 10.42 -2.27
N THR A 64 -7.26 10.93 -1.30
CA THR A 64 -8.64 11.34 -1.56
C THR A 64 -8.75 12.36 -2.69
N ALA A 65 -7.86 13.35 -2.77
CA ALA A 65 -7.87 14.33 -3.86
C ALA A 65 -7.55 13.70 -5.22
N GLN A 66 -6.67 12.70 -5.25
CA GLN A 66 -6.34 11.96 -6.46
C GLN A 66 -7.52 11.08 -6.90
N ILE A 67 -8.16 10.38 -5.95
CA ILE A 67 -9.37 9.58 -6.18
C ILE A 67 -10.49 10.46 -6.75
N GLU A 68 -10.73 11.64 -6.16
CA GLU A 68 -11.71 12.60 -6.67
C GLU A 68 -11.42 13.00 -8.13
N THR A 69 -10.17 13.29 -8.45
CA THR A 69 -9.74 13.63 -9.82
C THR A 69 -10.05 12.50 -10.82
N ILE A 70 -9.78 11.25 -10.43
CA ILE A 70 -10.05 10.08 -11.29
C ILE A 70 -11.54 9.83 -11.44
N LEU A 71 -12.31 9.93 -10.35
CA LEU A 71 -13.74 9.72 -10.34
C LEU A 71 -14.51 10.79 -11.15
N ARG A 72 -14.00 12.03 -11.24
CA ARG A 72 -14.55 13.05 -12.16
C ARG A 72 -14.46 12.62 -13.63
N ALA A 73 -13.50 11.77 -13.98
CA ALA A 73 -13.40 11.14 -15.30
C ALA A 73 -14.25 9.86 -15.43
N ARG A 74 -14.99 9.47 -14.38
CA ARG A 74 -15.81 8.25 -14.29
C ARG A 74 -15.04 6.96 -14.53
N VAL A 75 -13.76 6.91 -14.12
CA VAL A 75 -12.91 5.74 -14.28
C VAL A 75 -12.85 4.97 -12.95
N PRO A 76 -13.08 3.65 -12.95
CA PRO A 76 -12.90 2.80 -11.77
C PRO A 76 -11.46 2.82 -11.26
N ILE A 77 -11.31 2.59 -9.96
CA ILE A 77 -10.00 2.65 -9.28
C ILE A 77 -9.76 1.35 -8.53
N VAL A 78 -8.55 0.81 -8.68
CA VAL A 78 -7.97 -0.20 -7.80
C VAL A 78 -6.76 0.44 -7.11
N SER A 79 -6.75 0.44 -5.79
CA SER A 79 -5.71 1.13 -5.03
C SER A 79 -5.00 0.22 -4.03
N THR A 80 -3.69 0.40 -3.90
CA THR A 80 -2.87 -0.24 -2.86
C THR A 80 -2.67 0.63 -1.64
N THR A 81 -3.47 1.69 -1.48
CA THR A 81 -3.48 2.52 -0.27
C THR A 81 -3.93 1.70 0.91
N GLU A 82 -3.05 1.48 1.87
CA GLU A 82 -3.28 0.59 3.00
C GLU A 82 -4.51 1.00 3.82
N GLU A 83 -4.67 2.28 4.16
CA GLU A 83 -5.83 2.79 4.90
C GLU A 83 -7.17 2.66 4.12
N LEU A 84 -7.14 2.37 2.82
CA LEU A 84 -8.34 2.16 1.99
C LEU A 84 -8.81 0.71 1.98
N SER A 85 -7.95 -0.25 2.33
CA SER A 85 -8.30 -1.67 2.30
C SER A 85 -9.48 -1.99 3.24
N TYR A 86 -9.48 -1.38 4.43
CA TYR A 86 -10.56 -1.46 5.39
C TYR A 86 -10.56 -0.20 6.28
N PRO A 87 -11.23 0.88 5.89
CA PRO A 87 -11.15 2.14 6.63
C PRO A 87 -11.69 2.03 8.06
N VAL A 88 -10.79 2.10 9.02
CA VAL A 88 -11.13 2.11 10.46
C VAL A 88 -11.83 3.43 10.87
N PRO A 89 -12.43 3.52 12.07
CA PRO A 89 -13.19 4.70 12.51
C PRO A 89 -12.45 6.03 12.37
N SER A 90 -11.14 6.05 12.59
CA SER A 90 -10.30 7.26 12.40
C SER A 90 -10.31 7.80 10.96
N ASN A 91 -10.54 6.94 9.99
CA ASN A 91 -10.58 7.26 8.56
C ASN A 91 -12.01 7.37 7.99
N ALA A 92 -13.04 7.20 8.81
CA ALA A 92 -14.43 7.14 8.39
C ALA A 92 -14.90 8.35 7.56
N ARG A 93 -14.42 9.57 7.88
CA ARG A 93 -14.76 10.77 7.11
C ARG A 93 -14.29 10.69 5.66
N TRP A 94 -13.10 10.17 5.44
CA TRP A 94 -12.51 10.01 4.12
C TRP A 94 -13.20 8.89 3.33
N ALA A 95 -13.46 7.77 3.99
CA ALA A 95 -14.22 6.66 3.42
C ALA A 95 -15.60 7.11 2.94
N ARG A 96 -16.37 7.82 3.78
CA ARG A 96 -17.67 8.38 3.40
C ARG A 96 -17.58 9.37 2.23
N LYS A 97 -16.52 10.19 2.18
CA LYS A 97 -16.31 11.11 1.05
C LYS A 97 -16.08 10.32 -0.24
N ILE A 98 -15.21 9.31 -0.20
CA ILE A 98 -14.88 8.47 -1.36
C ILE A 98 -16.12 7.70 -1.84
N ASP A 99 -16.87 7.07 -0.91
CA ASP A 99 -18.11 6.36 -1.24
C ASP A 99 -19.13 7.25 -1.96
N ARG A 100 -19.37 8.46 -1.44
CA ARG A 100 -20.26 9.42 -2.08
C ARG A 100 -19.79 9.80 -3.50
N LEU A 101 -18.48 10.07 -3.66
CA LEU A 101 -17.92 10.43 -4.97
C LEU A 101 -18.00 9.27 -5.96
N ALA A 102 -17.73 8.05 -5.51
CA ALA A 102 -17.83 6.84 -6.33
C ALA A 102 -19.27 6.59 -6.81
N LYS A 103 -20.26 6.73 -5.92
CA LYS A 103 -21.68 6.63 -6.25
C LYS A 103 -22.11 7.70 -7.27
N GLN A 104 -21.69 8.95 -7.10
CA GLN A 104 -21.96 10.04 -8.04
C GLN A 104 -21.33 9.80 -9.41
N ALA A 105 -20.12 9.27 -9.44
CA ALA A 105 -19.39 8.92 -10.66
C ALA A 105 -19.92 7.65 -11.35
N LYS A 106 -20.72 6.84 -10.65
CA LYS A 106 -21.11 5.46 -11.05
C LYS A 106 -19.87 4.61 -11.37
N ALA A 107 -18.82 4.73 -10.55
CA ALA A 107 -17.55 4.04 -10.71
C ALA A 107 -17.12 3.39 -9.39
N ALA A 108 -16.51 2.21 -9.47
CA ALA A 108 -16.05 1.48 -8.30
C ALA A 108 -14.69 2.00 -7.80
N VAL A 109 -14.49 1.96 -6.49
CA VAL A 109 -13.19 2.17 -5.84
C VAL A 109 -12.90 0.95 -4.96
N LEU A 110 -11.84 0.22 -5.28
CA LEU A 110 -11.40 -0.96 -4.55
C LEU A 110 -10.06 -0.70 -3.87
N GLY A 111 -10.03 -0.78 -2.53
CA GLY A 111 -8.80 -0.91 -1.77
C GLY A 111 -8.35 -2.36 -1.72
N THR A 112 -7.10 -2.63 -2.04
CA THR A 112 -6.52 -3.98 -2.01
C THR A 112 -5.00 -3.89 -1.89
N GLY A 113 -4.33 -5.02 -1.81
CA GLY A 113 -2.87 -5.06 -1.72
C GLY A 113 -2.39 -6.45 -1.31
N VAL A 114 -1.11 -6.54 -0.97
CA VAL A 114 -0.55 -7.76 -0.40
C VAL A 114 -0.78 -7.78 1.12
N ASN A 115 -0.61 -6.62 1.78
CA ASN A 115 -0.79 -6.45 3.22
C ASN A 115 -0.90 -4.94 3.56
N PRO A 116 -2.09 -4.48 3.96
CA PRO A 116 -3.40 -5.15 3.98
C PRO A 116 -3.97 -5.41 2.59
N GLY A 117 -5.00 -6.26 2.53
CA GLY A 117 -5.80 -6.54 1.34
C GLY A 117 -5.73 -8.00 0.85
N PHE A 118 -4.78 -8.83 1.35
CA PHE A 118 -4.73 -10.24 1.00
C PHE A 118 -4.11 -11.12 2.09
N THR A 119 -2.78 -11.10 2.28
CA THR A 119 -2.06 -12.14 3.05
C THR A 119 -2.38 -12.15 4.53
N MET A 120 -2.67 -10.98 5.11
CA MET A 120 -2.87 -10.83 6.56
C MET A 120 -4.36 -10.72 6.93
N ASP A 121 -5.25 -10.70 5.95
CA ASP A 121 -6.69 -10.49 6.17
C ASP A 121 -7.57 -11.34 5.24
N ALA A 122 -7.71 -11.01 3.96
CA ALA A 122 -8.62 -11.70 3.05
C ALA A 122 -8.35 -13.21 2.94
N LEU A 123 -7.09 -13.62 2.92
CA LEU A 123 -6.71 -15.04 2.88
C LEU A 123 -7.08 -15.77 4.18
N PRO A 124 -6.71 -15.30 5.39
CA PRO A 124 -7.20 -15.87 6.64
C PRO A 124 -8.72 -15.93 6.72
N ILE A 125 -9.43 -14.86 6.38
CA ILE A 125 -10.91 -14.85 6.36
C ILE A 125 -11.45 -15.95 5.44
N THR A 126 -10.91 -16.10 4.24
CA THR A 126 -11.34 -17.14 3.30
C THR A 126 -11.14 -18.54 3.86
N LEU A 127 -10.04 -18.78 4.57
CA LEU A 127 -9.74 -20.07 5.18
C LEU A 127 -10.67 -20.40 6.35
N THR A 128 -11.22 -19.40 7.04
CA THR A 128 -12.21 -19.64 8.11
C THR A 128 -13.56 -20.10 7.60
N GLY A 129 -13.86 -19.95 6.30
CA GLY A 129 -15.13 -20.34 5.71
C GLY A 129 -15.45 -21.84 5.77
N VAL A 130 -14.46 -22.69 6.09
CA VAL A 130 -14.63 -24.14 6.30
C VAL A 130 -14.63 -24.52 7.77
N CYS A 131 -14.54 -23.56 8.70
CA CYS A 131 -14.54 -23.78 10.14
C CYS A 131 -15.96 -23.65 10.69
N GLU A 132 -16.39 -24.59 11.52
CA GLU A 132 -17.65 -24.48 12.25
C GLU A 132 -17.61 -23.35 13.28
N ARG A 133 -16.45 -23.17 13.91
CA ARG A 133 -16.19 -22.12 14.90
C ARG A 133 -14.75 -21.62 14.80
N VAL A 134 -14.55 -20.35 14.99
CA VAL A 134 -13.21 -19.72 15.02
C VAL A 134 -13.07 -18.95 16.33
N ASP A 135 -12.14 -19.36 17.17
CA ASP A 135 -11.86 -18.71 18.46
C ASP A 135 -10.61 -17.82 18.40
N ARG A 136 -9.72 -18.07 17.44
CA ARG A 136 -8.43 -17.37 17.31
C ARG A 136 -7.95 -17.41 15.87
N VAL A 137 -7.36 -16.30 15.43
CA VAL A 137 -6.64 -16.22 14.16
C VAL A 137 -5.21 -15.74 14.45
N GLU A 138 -4.23 -16.49 14.01
CA GLU A 138 -2.82 -16.12 14.03
C GLU A 138 -2.27 -16.09 12.61
N VAL A 139 -1.58 -15.02 12.27
CA VAL A 139 -0.96 -14.88 10.96
C VAL A 139 0.47 -14.38 11.14
N ASP A 140 1.42 -15.24 10.80
CA ASP A 140 2.84 -14.89 10.78
C ASP A 140 3.30 -14.63 9.35
N ARG A 141 3.93 -13.46 9.17
CA ARG A 141 4.52 -13.09 7.89
C ARG A 141 5.98 -12.71 8.07
N ILE A 142 6.86 -13.56 7.61
CA ILE A 142 8.31 -13.36 7.63
C ILE A 142 8.77 -12.94 6.24
N GLN A 143 9.53 -11.86 6.16
CA GLN A 143 10.02 -11.33 4.89
C GLN A 143 11.48 -10.90 5.00
N ASP A 144 12.29 -11.37 4.05
CA ASP A 144 13.65 -10.86 3.89
C ASP A 144 13.64 -9.45 3.29
N ALA A 145 14.06 -8.47 4.10
CA ALA A 145 14.11 -7.07 3.72
C ALA A 145 15.28 -6.75 2.77
N SER A 146 16.32 -7.59 2.73
CA SER A 146 17.52 -7.36 1.90
C SER A 146 17.20 -7.32 0.39
N THR A 147 16.16 -8.05 -0.03
CA THR A 147 15.68 -8.11 -1.41
C THR A 147 14.83 -6.90 -1.82
N ARG A 148 14.45 -6.06 -0.86
CA ARG A 148 13.57 -4.91 -1.08
C ARG A 148 14.36 -3.66 -1.43
N ARG A 149 13.73 -2.74 -2.18
CA ARG A 149 14.33 -1.45 -2.57
C ARG A 149 14.66 -0.60 -1.35
N LEU A 150 15.67 0.25 -1.45
CA LEU A 150 16.15 1.12 -0.38
C LEU A 150 15.05 1.90 0.39
N PRO A 151 14.03 2.48 -0.25
CA PRO A 151 12.97 3.18 0.49
C PRO A 151 12.22 2.27 1.48
N PHE A 152 12.04 1.00 1.14
CA PHE A 152 11.42 0.03 2.04
C PHE A 152 12.35 -0.30 3.23
N GLN A 153 13.64 -0.57 2.97
CA GLN A 153 14.61 -0.85 4.02
C GLN A 153 14.72 0.32 5.01
N LYS A 154 14.74 1.56 4.50
CA LYS A 154 14.70 2.77 5.35
C LYS A 154 13.39 2.92 6.13
N LYS A 155 12.24 2.59 5.52
CA LYS A 155 10.90 2.66 6.17
C LYS A 155 10.80 1.75 7.39
N ILE A 156 11.43 0.58 7.37
CA ILE A 156 11.44 -0.36 8.50
C ILE A 156 12.56 -0.08 9.51
N GLY A 157 13.42 0.90 9.24
CA GLY A 157 14.46 1.37 10.15
C GLY A 157 15.81 0.68 10.00
N SER A 158 16.06 -0.07 8.92
CA SER A 158 17.36 -0.71 8.68
C SER A 158 18.50 0.31 8.66
N GLY A 159 19.61 -0.01 9.35
CA GLY A 159 20.79 0.85 9.51
C GLY A 159 20.65 1.92 10.60
N LEU A 160 19.56 1.93 11.37
CA LEU A 160 19.40 2.82 12.51
C LEU A 160 20.01 2.18 13.77
N THR A 161 20.56 3.00 14.66
CA THR A 161 20.85 2.59 16.03
C THR A 161 19.54 2.32 16.79
N ARG A 162 19.63 1.56 17.90
CA ARG A 162 18.45 1.30 18.77
C ARG A 162 17.79 2.60 19.28
N ALA A 163 18.59 3.64 19.57
CA ALA A 163 18.08 4.92 20.04
C ALA A 163 17.36 5.66 18.93
N GLN A 164 17.95 5.76 17.74
CA GLN A 164 17.33 6.37 16.57
C GLN A 164 16.03 5.66 16.19
N PHE A 165 16.01 4.32 16.19
CA PHE A 165 14.81 3.54 15.92
C PHE A 165 13.69 3.88 16.88
N ARG A 166 13.96 3.88 18.20
CA ARG A 166 12.96 4.25 19.22
C ARG A 166 12.40 5.65 19.00
N ASN A 167 13.25 6.62 18.66
CA ASN A 167 12.80 7.98 18.39
C ASN A 167 11.89 8.01 17.14
N ARG A 168 12.29 7.33 16.07
CA ARG A 168 11.49 7.25 14.84
C ARG A 168 10.14 6.54 15.04
N VAL A 169 10.07 5.54 15.91
CA VAL A 169 8.80 4.91 16.30
C VAL A 169 7.92 5.90 17.07
N LYS A 170 8.48 6.65 18.03
CA LYS A 170 7.74 7.70 18.77
C LYS A 170 7.21 8.80 17.86
N GLU A 171 7.99 9.21 16.88
CA GLU A 171 7.60 10.21 15.86
C GLU A 171 6.61 9.67 14.82
N GLY A 172 6.34 8.35 14.81
CA GLY A 172 5.45 7.71 13.84
C GLY A 172 6.04 7.61 12.42
N THR A 173 7.35 7.85 12.25
CA THR A 173 8.03 7.72 10.95
C THR A 173 8.45 6.28 10.65
N VAL A 174 8.67 5.46 11.67
CA VAL A 174 8.74 3.99 11.58
C VAL A 174 7.46 3.44 12.18
N ARG A 175 6.56 2.96 11.33
CA ARG A 175 5.25 2.43 11.74
C ARG A 175 4.76 1.37 10.76
N HIS A 176 3.87 0.52 11.22
CA HIS A 176 3.12 -0.41 10.38
C HIS A 176 1.79 0.26 9.98
N VAL A 177 1.66 0.66 8.72
CA VAL A 177 0.39 1.16 8.17
C VAL A 177 -0.43 -0.03 7.69
N GLY A 178 -1.72 -0.07 8.03
CA GLY A 178 -2.63 -1.13 7.59
C GLY A 178 -2.82 -2.27 8.59
N PHE A 179 -2.13 -2.24 9.74
CA PHE A 179 -2.29 -3.27 10.78
C PHE A 179 -3.70 -3.24 11.38
N ALA A 180 -4.16 -2.07 11.79
CA ALA A 180 -5.49 -1.90 12.35
C ALA A 180 -6.60 -2.25 11.33
N GLU A 181 -6.36 -1.94 10.06
CA GLU A 181 -7.25 -2.27 8.96
C GLU A 181 -7.41 -3.79 8.80
N SER A 182 -6.31 -4.55 8.76
CA SER A 182 -6.37 -6.02 8.66
C SER A 182 -7.04 -6.65 9.86
N VAL A 183 -6.70 -6.21 11.08
CA VAL A 183 -7.31 -6.72 12.32
C VAL A 183 -8.81 -6.44 12.36
N SER A 184 -9.22 -5.23 11.99
CA SER A 184 -10.64 -4.86 11.96
C SER A 184 -11.42 -5.63 10.89
N MET A 185 -10.82 -5.85 9.72
CA MET A 185 -11.43 -6.63 8.64
C MET A 185 -11.71 -8.08 9.07
N ILE A 186 -10.73 -8.73 9.74
CA ILE A 186 -10.91 -10.09 10.27
C ILE A 186 -12.01 -10.11 11.34
N ALA A 187 -11.97 -9.16 12.28
CA ALA A 187 -12.93 -9.10 13.36
C ALA A 187 -14.36 -8.93 12.85
N ASP A 188 -14.58 -8.01 11.91
CA ASP A 188 -15.90 -7.80 11.32
C ASP A 188 -16.39 -9.01 10.53
N ALA A 189 -15.51 -9.66 9.76
CA ALA A 189 -15.85 -10.85 8.99
C ALA A 189 -16.28 -12.03 9.88
N LEU A 190 -15.73 -12.13 11.11
CA LEU A 190 -16.02 -13.16 12.09
C LEU A 190 -17.09 -12.73 13.12
N GLY A 191 -17.63 -11.52 13.02
CA GLY A 191 -18.59 -10.98 13.98
C GLY A 191 -17.99 -10.70 15.36
N TRP A 192 -16.69 -10.54 15.47
CA TRP A 192 -15.99 -10.28 16.72
C TRP A 192 -16.04 -8.80 17.10
N LYS A 193 -16.29 -8.53 18.38
CA LYS A 193 -16.13 -7.20 18.98
C LYS A 193 -14.77 -7.11 19.62
N LEU A 194 -13.95 -6.17 19.18
CA LEU A 194 -12.61 -5.96 19.71
C LEU A 194 -12.66 -4.90 20.82
N ASP A 195 -12.14 -5.23 22.01
CA ASP A 195 -11.96 -4.28 23.10
C ASP A 195 -10.79 -3.33 22.80
N ARG A 196 -9.75 -3.84 22.15
CA ARG A 196 -8.52 -3.09 21.88
C ARG A 196 -7.72 -3.68 20.71
N ILE A 197 -7.12 -2.80 19.91
CA ILE A 197 -6.07 -3.15 18.94
C ILE A 197 -4.75 -2.61 19.49
N THR A 198 -3.71 -3.45 19.51
CA THR A 198 -2.38 -3.07 19.99
C THR A 198 -1.35 -3.35 18.91
N ASP A 199 -0.67 -2.31 18.45
CA ASP A 199 0.48 -2.41 17.55
C ASP A 199 1.78 -2.27 18.36
N ARG A 200 2.73 -3.19 18.16
CA ARG A 200 4.04 -3.17 18.83
C ARG A 200 5.14 -3.36 17.82
N ILE A 201 5.97 -2.35 17.68
CA ILE A 201 7.10 -2.37 16.75
C ILE A 201 8.38 -2.60 17.55
N LYS A 202 9.07 -3.72 17.28
CA LYS A 202 10.33 -4.08 17.91
C LYS A 202 11.45 -4.15 16.86
N PRO A 203 12.65 -3.61 17.12
CA PRO A 203 13.78 -3.74 16.22
C PRO A 203 14.37 -5.15 16.30
N LYS A 204 14.70 -5.71 15.15
CA LYS A 204 15.66 -6.83 15.08
C LYS A 204 17.06 -6.23 14.94
N ILE A 205 18.01 -6.70 15.74
CA ILE A 205 19.37 -6.15 15.78
C ILE A 205 20.31 -7.11 15.09
N ALA A 206 21.11 -6.59 14.18
CA ALA A 206 22.15 -7.34 13.50
C ALA A 206 23.22 -7.81 14.50
N THR A 207 23.53 -9.08 14.52
CA THR A 207 24.62 -9.67 15.34
C THR A 207 25.97 -9.56 14.65
N GLU A 208 25.96 -9.41 13.33
CA GLU A 208 27.12 -9.23 12.47
C GLU A 208 26.83 -8.22 11.36
N ARG A 209 27.83 -7.86 10.57
CA ARG A 209 27.63 -6.99 9.41
C ARG A 209 26.80 -7.70 8.34
N VAL A 210 25.67 -7.10 7.97
CA VAL A 210 24.77 -7.61 6.93
C VAL A 210 24.70 -6.61 5.78
N ALA A 211 24.82 -7.07 4.55
CA ALA A 211 24.75 -6.22 3.38
C ALA A 211 23.64 -6.65 2.43
N SER A 212 22.89 -5.68 1.92
CA SER A 212 21.99 -5.82 0.78
C SER A 212 22.59 -5.11 -0.44
N ARG A 213 21.92 -5.21 -1.59
CA ARG A 213 22.29 -4.41 -2.78
C ARG A 213 22.32 -2.90 -2.51
N PHE A 214 21.53 -2.42 -1.55
CA PHE A 214 21.23 -1.00 -1.36
C PHE A 214 21.72 -0.43 -0.04
N LEU A 215 21.95 -1.27 0.96
CA LEU A 215 22.27 -0.84 2.31
C LEU A 215 23.16 -1.86 2.98
N THR A 216 24.17 -1.38 3.69
CA THR A 216 24.97 -2.16 4.64
C THR A 216 24.56 -1.77 6.05
N VAL A 217 24.34 -2.76 6.91
CA VAL A 217 23.95 -2.63 8.31
C VAL A 217 25.10 -3.18 9.14
N ALA A 218 25.59 -2.42 10.10
CA ALA A 218 26.64 -2.85 11.01
C ALA A 218 26.08 -3.72 12.16
N ALA A 219 26.94 -4.49 12.78
CA ALA A 219 26.58 -5.18 14.04
C ALA A 219 26.11 -4.16 15.09
N GLY A 220 25.02 -4.46 15.78
CA GLY A 220 24.40 -3.57 16.75
C GLY A 220 23.33 -2.61 16.19
N GLU A 221 23.22 -2.48 14.88
CA GLU A 221 22.18 -1.70 14.22
C GLU A 221 20.91 -2.53 13.94
N VAL A 222 19.83 -1.85 13.57
CA VAL A 222 18.57 -2.48 13.19
C VAL A 222 18.68 -3.07 11.78
N CYS A 223 18.26 -4.32 11.60
CA CYS A 223 18.30 -5.05 10.32
C CYS A 223 16.91 -5.56 9.88
#